data_a1060f7efa5e5f8f9156ebf1fdea5bfe
#
_entry.id   a1060f7efa5e5f8f9156ebf1fdea5bfe
#
_cell.length_a   1.000
_cell.length_b   1.000
_cell.length_c   1.000
_cell.angle_alpha   90.00
_cell.angle_beta   90.00
_cell.angle_gamma   90.00
#
_symmetry.space_group_name_H-M   'P 1'
#
loop_
_entity.id
_entity.type
_entity.pdbx_description
1 polymer ?
#
loop_
_entity_poly.entity_id
_entity_poly.type
_entity_poly.pdbx_seq_one_letter_code
_entity_poly.pdbx_strand_id
1 'polypeptide(L)'
;MQSPSFNFISEQQWQTLLDDQVVVWDAFLSAIDAHELCATAHHLDQQNLFVPAAIGAGQSRHHEAQIRSDSIYWLNPETLTEPSFQKIFARLDDLRQEFNQKLYLGLTHLECHLAHYAPGQGYQEHIDQPKKQNLKQNPLQRERKISFVLYLNPQWQKGDGGEFVYKDLHENAVTIEPLFNRLVFFRSDTVPHSVAFANKDRWSLTGWMRRS
;
A
#
# COMPACT_ATOMS: atom_id res chain seq x y z
N MET A 1 -27.62 2.76 -21.00
CA MET A 1 -26.41 3.53 -20.71
C MET A 1 -25.28 2.54 -20.57
N GLN A 2 -24.32 2.52 -21.50
CA GLN A 2 -23.12 1.69 -21.33
C GLN A 2 -22.31 2.31 -20.21
N SER A 3 -22.02 1.54 -19.15
CA SER A 3 -21.04 1.94 -18.12
C SER A 3 -19.71 2.24 -18.83
N PRO A 4 -19.01 3.32 -18.46
CA PRO A 4 -17.70 3.57 -19.02
C PRO A 4 -16.81 2.34 -18.71
N SER A 5 -16.23 1.75 -19.75
CA SER A 5 -15.26 0.68 -19.59
C SER A 5 -13.97 1.32 -19.10
N PHE A 6 -13.77 1.33 -17.78
CA PHE A 6 -12.49 1.68 -17.18
C PHE A 6 -11.55 0.49 -17.40
N ASN A 7 -10.61 0.61 -18.31
CA ASN A 7 -9.53 -0.36 -18.50
C ASN A 7 -8.22 0.29 -18.08
N PHE A 8 -8.06 0.55 -16.78
CA PHE A 8 -6.81 1.10 -16.21
C PHE A 8 -5.74 0.02 -16.10
N ILE A 9 -6.15 -1.20 -15.78
CA ILE A 9 -5.27 -2.37 -15.68
C ILE A 9 -5.27 -3.09 -17.03
N SER A 10 -4.09 -3.31 -17.59
CA SER A 10 -3.94 -4.07 -18.84
C SER A 10 -4.25 -5.56 -18.63
N GLU A 11 -4.65 -6.27 -19.70
CA GLU A 11 -4.89 -7.72 -19.63
C GLU A 11 -3.64 -8.48 -19.13
N GLN A 12 -2.44 -8.03 -19.46
CA GLN A 12 -1.21 -8.62 -18.95
C GLN A 12 -1.07 -8.44 -17.44
N GLN A 13 -1.38 -7.27 -16.89
CA GLN A 13 -1.37 -7.03 -15.45
C GLN A 13 -2.44 -7.86 -14.73
N TRP A 14 -3.63 -8.04 -15.36
CA TRP A 14 -4.66 -8.95 -14.83
C TRP A 14 -4.14 -10.38 -14.75
N GLN A 15 -3.50 -10.86 -15.81
CA GLN A 15 -2.92 -12.20 -15.83
C GLN A 15 -1.83 -12.34 -14.76
N THR A 16 -0.95 -11.36 -14.63
CA THR A 16 0.09 -11.33 -13.57
C THR A 16 -0.54 -11.39 -12.18
N LEU A 17 -1.64 -10.66 -11.91
CA LEU A 17 -2.33 -10.72 -10.62
C LEU A 17 -2.90 -12.12 -10.32
N LEU A 18 -3.40 -12.81 -11.35
CA LEU A 18 -3.95 -14.15 -11.21
C LEU A 18 -2.85 -15.21 -11.01
N ASP A 19 -1.74 -15.06 -11.71
CA ASP A 19 -0.63 -16.03 -11.72
C ASP A 19 0.34 -15.77 -10.55
N ASP A 20 0.84 -14.54 -10.40
CA ASP A 20 1.90 -14.18 -9.44
C ASP A 20 1.39 -13.48 -8.19
N GLN A 21 0.12 -13.05 -8.20
CA GLN A 21 -0.58 -12.36 -7.11
C GLN A 21 -0.03 -10.96 -6.75
N VAL A 22 1.03 -10.50 -7.42
CA VAL A 22 1.67 -9.20 -7.24
C VAL A 22 1.84 -8.52 -8.59
N VAL A 23 1.43 -7.26 -8.70
CA VAL A 23 1.56 -6.46 -9.93
C VAL A 23 2.30 -5.17 -9.64
N VAL A 24 3.20 -4.81 -10.55
CA VAL A 24 3.94 -3.54 -10.55
C VAL A 24 3.40 -2.66 -11.66
N TRP A 25 3.12 -1.40 -11.33
CA TRP A 25 2.67 -0.39 -12.28
C TRP A 25 3.50 0.88 -12.13
N ASP A 26 4.40 1.12 -13.07
CA ASP A 26 5.22 2.33 -13.10
C ASP A 26 4.44 3.53 -13.64
N ALA A 27 4.80 4.72 -13.17
CA ALA A 27 4.15 5.99 -13.55
C ALA A 27 2.61 5.96 -13.36
N PHE A 28 2.16 5.48 -12.19
CA PHE A 28 0.74 5.31 -11.87
C PHE A 28 -0.05 6.62 -11.89
N LEU A 29 0.52 7.71 -11.37
CA LEU A 29 -0.03 9.06 -11.42
C LEU A 29 0.64 9.88 -12.53
N SER A 30 0.05 11.03 -12.86
CA SER A 30 0.81 12.04 -13.59
C SER A 30 2.04 12.46 -12.78
N ALA A 31 3.12 12.88 -13.43
CA ALA A 31 4.32 13.34 -12.72
C ALA A 31 4.00 14.50 -11.76
N ILE A 32 3.13 15.41 -12.16
CA ILE A 32 2.69 16.56 -11.32
C ILE A 32 1.98 16.05 -10.07
N ASP A 33 0.97 15.19 -10.20
CA ASP A 33 0.20 14.69 -9.06
C ASP A 33 1.07 13.85 -8.10
N ALA A 34 2.02 13.07 -8.63
CA ALA A 34 2.95 12.31 -7.82
C ALA A 34 3.88 13.21 -6.99
N HIS A 35 4.38 14.31 -7.58
CA HIS A 35 5.20 15.29 -6.85
C HIS A 35 4.39 16.08 -5.83
N GLU A 36 3.15 16.49 -6.15
CA GLU A 36 2.26 17.14 -5.19
C GLU A 36 1.98 16.24 -3.99
N LEU A 37 1.68 14.96 -4.21
CA LEU A 37 1.45 13.99 -3.14
C LEU A 37 2.70 13.80 -2.27
N CYS A 38 3.87 13.68 -2.89
CA CYS A 38 5.15 13.59 -2.19
C CYS A 38 5.41 14.83 -1.33
N ALA A 39 5.24 16.02 -1.88
CA ALA A 39 5.40 17.28 -1.14
C ALA A 39 4.43 17.39 0.04
N THR A 40 3.18 16.97 -0.15
CA THR A 40 2.17 16.95 0.92
C THR A 40 2.57 15.99 2.04
N ALA A 41 3.08 14.80 1.71
CA ALA A 41 3.56 13.83 2.71
C ALA A 41 4.70 14.42 3.56
N HIS A 42 5.70 15.03 2.94
CA HIS A 42 6.81 15.68 3.63
C HIS A 42 6.33 16.86 4.50
N HIS A 43 5.38 17.65 4.01
CA HIS A 43 4.82 18.77 4.79
C HIS A 43 4.12 18.29 6.06
N LEU A 44 3.32 17.22 6.00
CA LEU A 44 2.65 16.63 7.16
C LEU A 44 3.66 16.08 8.18
N ASP A 45 4.77 15.51 7.72
CA ASP A 45 5.83 15.03 8.60
C ASP A 45 6.54 16.18 9.33
N GLN A 46 6.84 17.28 8.62
CA GLN A 46 7.40 18.49 9.22
C GLN A 46 6.49 19.12 10.29
N GLN A 47 5.19 18.84 10.22
CA GLN A 47 4.21 19.24 11.25
C GLN A 47 4.14 18.24 12.42
N ASN A 48 4.98 17.18 12.44
CA ASN A 48 5.00 16.12 13.46
C ASN A 48 3.66 15.37 13.58
N LEU A 49 2.94 15.17 12.47
CA LEU A 49 1.66 14.48 12.45
C LEU A 49 1.78 12.95 12.31
N PHE A 50 2.97 12.47 11.99
CA PHE A 50 3.24 11.03 11.94
C PHE A 50 3.41 10.45 13.33
N VAL A 51 2.85 9.26 13.54
CA VAL A 51 2.96 8.52 14.79
C VAL A 51 3.61 7.16 14.53
N PRO A 52 4.37 6.59 15.49
CA PRO A 52 4.93 5.25 15.34
C PRO A 52 3.85 4.23 14.96
N ALA A 53 4.12 3.41 13.95
CA ALA A 53 3.21 2.37 13.54
C ALA A 53 3.05 1.32 14.63
N ALA A 54 1.85 0.81 14.82
CA ALA A 54 1.56 -0.26 15.76
C ALA A 54 1.16 -1.54 15.03
N ILE A 55 1.49 -2.68 15.61
CA ILE A 55 1.02 -4.00 15.18
C ILE A 55 -0.17 -4.44 16.04
N GLY A 56 -0.93 -5.43 15.55
CA GLY A 56 -2.14 -5.92 16.22
C GLY A 56 -3.35 -5.00 16.02
N ALA A 57 -4.43 -5.26 16.77
CA ALA A 57 -5.69 -4.55 16.63
C ALA A 57 -6.46 -4.44 17.95
N GLY A 58 -7.27 -3.39 18.10
CA GLY A 58 -8.06 -3.16 19.29
C GLY A 58 -7.18 -3.10 20.56
N GLN A 59 -7.55 -3.85 21.59
CA GLN A 59 -6.82 -3.88 22.87
C GLN A 59 -5.43 -4.58 22.78
N SER A 60 -5.16 -5.36 21.70
CA SER A 60 -3.86 -5.97 21.48
C SER A 60 -2.91 -5.12 20.63
N ARG A 61 -3.31 -3.90 20.28
CA ARG A 61 -2.47 -2.97 19.53
C ARG A 61 -1.30 -2.50 20.39
N HIS A 62 -0.07 -2.73 19.91
CA HIS A 62 1.14 -2.34 20.61
C HIS A 62 2.23 -1.95 19.61
N HIS A 63 3.24 -1.21 20.11
CA HIS A 63 4.41 -0.87 19.33
C HIS A 63 5.50 -1.90 19.57
N GLU A 64 6.01 -2.49 18.49
CA GLU A 64 7.13 -3.43 18.53
C GLU A 64 8.10 -3.10 17.38
N ALA A 65 9.03 -2.20 17.70
CA ALA A 65 9.97 -1.66 16.72
C ALA A 65 10.87 -2.73 16.05
N GLN A 66 11.04 -3.89 16.68
CA GLN A 66 11.78 -5.02 16.11
C GLN A 66 10.99 -5.70 14.96
N ILE A 67 9.66 -5.61 14.97
CA ILE A 67 8.81 -6.18 13.94
C ILE A 67 8.47 -5.11 12.90
N ARG A 68 8.03 -3.92 13.34
CA ARG A 68 7.61 -2.81 12.50
C ARG A 68 8.07 -1.48 13.10
N SER A 69 8.87 -0.72 12.36
CA SER A 69 9.54 0.46 12.91
C SER A 69 9.22 1.78 12.20
N ASP A 70 8.35 1.78 11.18
CA ASP A 70 7.92 3.00 10.47
C ASP A 70 7.04 3.92 11.33
N SER A 71 6.93 5.16 10.90
CA SER A 71 5.91 6.10 11.33
C SER A 71 4.83 6.26 10.26
N ILE A 72 3.59 6.52 10.68
CA ILE A 72 2.45 6.59 9.79
C ILE A 72 1.55 7.79 10.07
N TYR A 73 0.89 8.28 9.02
CA TYR A 73 -0.20 9.24 9.10
C TYR A 73 -1.43 8.67 8.39
N TRP A 74 -2.48 8.35 9.16
CA TRP A 74 -3.73 7.81 8.62
C TRP A 74 -4.48 8.86 7.82
N LEU A 75 -4.94 8.47 6.64
CA LEU A 75 -5.75 9.29 5.75
C LEU A 75 -7.22 8.92 5.90
N ASN A 76 -8.06 9.91 6.13
CA ASN A 76 -9.52 9.72 6.10
C ASN A 76 -10.08 10.43 4.85
N PRO A 77 -10.52 9.67 3.83
CA PRO A 77 -11.04 10.25 2.59
C PRO A 77 -12.22 11.21 2.78
N GLU A 78 -12.99 11.05 3.87
CA GLU A 78 -14.17 11.88 4.15
C GLU A 78 -13.83 13.25 4.72
N THR A 79 -12.65 13.41 5.32
CA THR A 79 -12.25 14.63 6.03
C THR A 79 -11.09 15.37 5.38
N LEU A 80 -10.32 14.71 4.50
CA LEU A 80 -9.19 15.33 3.82
C LEU A 80 -9.65 16.16 2.63
N THR A 81 -9.27 17.43 2.65
CA THR A 81 -9.65 18.41 1.63
C THR A 81 -8.51 18.79 0.68
N GLU A 82 -7.29 18.37 0.97
CA GLU A 82 -6.12 18.66 0.14
C GLU A 82 -6.29 18.06 -1.26
N PRO A 83 -6.12 18.86 -2.32
CA PRO A 83 -6.35 18.43 -3.69
C PRO A 83 -5.52 17.22 -4.12
N SER A 84 -4.29 17.09 -3.62
CA SER A 84 -3.41 15.94 -3.89
C SER A 84 -4.00 14.63 -3.39
N PHE A 85 -4.64 14.64 -2.20
CA PHE A 85 -5.32 13.44 -1.68
C PHE A 85 -6.61 13.15 -2.43
N GLN A 86 -7.39 14.14 -2.79
CA GLN A 86 -8.62 13.93 -3.55
C GLN A 86 -8.35 13.27 -4.92
N LYS A 87 -7.30 13.72 -5.63
CA LYS A 87 -6.89 13.12 -6.91
C LYS A 87 -6.49 11.66 -6.76
N ILE A 88 -5.66 11.32 -5.76
CA ILE A 88 -5.23 9.94 -5.54
C ILE A 88 -6.39 9.06 -5.09
N PHE A 89 -7.29 9.55 -4.22
CA PHE A 89 -8.46 8.79 -3.81
C PHE A 89 -9.40 8.49 -4.97
N ALA A 90 -9.65 9.47 -5.86
CA ALA A 90 -10.44 9.23 -7.07
C ALA A 90 -9.80 8.13 -7.94
N ARG A 91 -8.47 8.19 -8.15
CA ARG A 91 -7.75 7.20 -8.94
C ARG A 91 -7.77 5.80 -8.31
N LEU A 92 -7.63 5.72 -6.99
CA LEU A 92 -7.72 4.46 -6.25
C LEU A 92 -9.15 3.91 -6.23
N ASP A 93 -10.15 4.77 -6.21
CA ASP A 93 -11.56 4.35 -6.31
C ASP A 93 -11.90 3.79 -7.69
N ASP A 94 -11.43 4.42 -8.76
CA ASP A 94 -11.53 3.87 -10.11
C ASP A 94 -10.92 2.46 -10.19
N LEU A 95 -9.72 2.29 -9.63
CA LEU A 95 -9.04 1.00 -9.56
C LEU A 95 -9.85 -0.03 -8.75
N ARG A 96 -10.41 0.38 -7.60
CA ARG A 96 -11.30 -0.46 -6.78
C ARG A 96 -12.54 -0.93 -7.55
N GLN A 97 -13.15 -0.03 -8.32
CA GLN A 97 -14.30 -0.37 -9.16
C GLN A 97 -13.93 -1.39 -10.24
N GLU A 98 -12.77 -1.24 -10.87
CA GLU A 98 -12.27 -2.20 -11.86
C GLU A 98 -12.02 -3.58 -11.25
N PHE A 99 -11.44 -3.66 -10.05
CA PHE A 99 -11.33 -4.92 -9.29
C PHE A 99 -12.70 -5.56 -9.04
N ASN A 100 -13.71 -4.77 -8.69
CA ASN A 100 -15.07 -5.28 -8.49
C ASN A 100 -15.68 -5.83 -9.78
N GLN A 101 -15.47 -5.15 -10.90
CA GLN A 101 -16.00 -5.57 -12.21
C GLN A 101 -15.33 -6.85 -12.71
N LYS A 102 -14.01 -6.97 -12.58
CA LYS A 102 -13.23 -8.07 -13.14
C LYS A 102 -13.20 -9.30 -12.22
N LEU A 103 -13.09 -9.10 -10.90
CA LEU A 103 -12.87 -10.18 -9.93
C LEU A 103 -14.04 -10.40 -8.95
N TYR A 104 -15.12 -9.62 -9.06
CA TYR A 104 -16.32 -9.72 -8.19
C TYR A 104 -15.99 -9.69 -6.70
N LEU A 105 -15.00 -8.87 -6.31
CA LEU A 105 -14.48 -8.86 -4.93
C LEU A 105 -15.42 -8.20 -3.92
N GLY A 106 -16.39 -7.37 -4.36
CA GLY A 106 -17.32 -6.67 -3.46
C GLY A 106 -16.63 -5.64 -2.55
N LEU A 107 -15.61 -4.95 -3.08
CA LEU A 107 -14.85 -3.94 -2.35
C LEU A 107 -15.68 -2.67 -2.19
N THR A 108 -15.84 -2.21 -0.97
CA THR A 108 -16.67 -1.05 -0.63
C THR A 108 -15.88 0.07 0.04
N HIS A 109 -14.73 -0.23 0.62
CA HIS A 109 -13.94 0.71 1.40
C HIS A 109 -12.49 0.77 0.94
N LEU A 110 -11.92 1.96 1.07
CA LEU A 110 -10.49 2.24 0.94
C LEU A 110 -9.96 2.66 2.31
N GLU A 111 -8.93 1.99 2.79
CA GLU A 111 -8.22 2.29 4.03
C GLU A 111 -6.76 2.53 3.68
N CYS A 112 -6.20 3.71 3.98
CA CYS A 112 -4.82 4.00 3.65
C CYS A 112 -4.16 5.01 4.60
N HIS A 113 -2.83 5.00 4.57
CA HIS A 113 -1.98 5.88 5.34
C HIS A 113 -0.71 6.23 4.55
N LEU A 114 -0.13 7.37 4.84
CA LEU A 114 1.26 7.65 4.48
C LEU A 114 2.17 6.90 5.45
N ALA A 115 3.26 6.34 4.95
CA ALA A 115 4.27 5.65 5.76
C ALA A 115 5.66 6.24 5.47
N HIS A 116 6.42 6.47 6.53
CA HIS A 116 7.79 6.93 6.51
C HIS A 116 8.68 5.94 7.25
N TYR A 117 9.68 5.41 6.56
CA TYR A 117 10.75 4.59 7.10
C TYR A 117 12.04 5.41 7.09
N ALA A 118 12.54 5.77 8.26
CA ALA A 118 13.83 6.40 8.42
C ALA A 118 14.99 5.39 8.22
N PRO A 119 16.23 5.82 8.02
CA PRO A 119 17.38 4.92 7.94
C PRO A 119 17.44 3.92 9.10
N GLY A 120 17.64 2.64 8.79
CA GLY A 120 17.64 1.53 9.75
C GLY A 120 16.26 0.97 10.07
N GLN A 121 15.19 1.50 9.51
CA GLN A 121 13.84 1.01 9.71
C GLN A 121 13.39 0.03 8.61
N GLY A 122 12.48 -0.87 8.97
CA GLY A 122 11.93 -1.88 8.08
C GLY A 122 10.67 -2.52 8.67
N TYR A 123 10.16 -3.55 7.99
CA TYR A 123 9.02 -4.32 8.47
C TYR A 123 9.25 -5.80 8.16
N GLN A 124 9.19 -6.64 9.20
CA GLN A 124 9.36 -8.09 9.07
C GLN A 124 8.28 -8.74 8.21
N GLU A 125 8.52 -9.95 7.74
CA GLU A 125 7.59 -10.72 6.93
C GLU A 125 6.24 -10.89 7.64
N HIS A 126 5.16 -10.53 6.94
CA HIS A 126 3.79 -10.60 7.42
C HIS A 126 2.80 -10.80 6.26
N ILE A 127 1.56 -11.04 6.62
CA ILE A 127 0.40 -11.07 5.70
C ILE A 127 -0.62 -10.03 6.19
N ASP A 128 -1.11 -9.19 5.29
CA ASP A 128 -2.01 -8.07 5.61
C ASP A 128 -3.39 -8.51 6.08
N GLN A 129 -3.86 -9.67 5.60
CA GLN A 129 -5.08 -10.31 6.07
C GLN A 129 -4.74 -11.51 6.95
N PRO A 130 -4.87 -11.42 8.28
CA PRO A 130 -4.54 -12.51 9.18
C PRO A 130 -5.44 -13.74 8.97
N LYS A 131 -4.86 -14.94 9.12
CA LYS A 131 -5.59 -16.22 9.03
C LYS A 131 -6.74 -16.28 10.06
N LYS A 132 -7.80 -17.05 9.74
CA LYS A 132 -9.05 -17.16 10.54
C LYS A 132 -8.86 -17.44 12.03
N GLN A 133 -7.77 -18.05 12.45
CA GLN A 133 -7.51 -18.37 13.87
C GLN A 133 -7.24 -17.14 14.75
N ASN A 134 -6.82 -16.02 14.17
CA ASN A 134 -6.53 -14.77 14.87
C ASN A 134 -7.70 -13.75 14.81
N LEU A 135 -8.88 -14.20 14.44
CA LEU A 135 -10.01 -13.39 14.01
C LEU A 135 -10.73 -12.61 15.13
N LYS A 136 -10.36 -12.85 16.41
CA LYS A 136 -10.95 -12.09 17.53
C LYS A 136 -10.43 -10.64 17.62
N GLN A 137 -9.36 -10.32 16.90
CA GLN A 137 -8.59 -9.09 17.14
C GLN A 137 -8.95 -7.90 16.24
N ASN A 138 -9.31 -8.11 14.97
CA ASN A 138 -9.79 -7.01 14.11
C ASN A 138 -10.69 -7.50 12.96
N PRO A 139 -12.01 -7.32 13.07
CA PRO A 139 -12.94 -7.70 11.99
C PRO A 139 -12.63 -7.02 10.65
N LEU A 140 -12.15 -5.77 10.66
CA LEU A 140 -11.88 -4.99 9.46
C LEU A 140 -10.70 -5.53 8.65
N GLN A 141 -9.66 -6.05 9.29
CA GLN A 141 -8.51 -6.64 8.57
C GLN A 141 -8.89 -7.89 7.79
N ARG A 142 -9.92 -8.63 8.22
CA ARG A 142 -10.43 -9.82 7.49
C ARG A 142 -11.00 -9.50 6.13
N GLU A 143 -11.44 -8.29 5.95
CA GLU A 143 -12.11 -7.87 4.73
C GLU A 143 -11.16 -7.21 3.73
N ARG A 144 -9.87 -7.07 4.08
CA ARG A 144 -8.82 -6.63 3.15
C ARG A 144 -8.63 -7.69 2.07
N LYS A 145 -8.79 -7.30 0.80
CA LYS A 145 -8.66 -8.21 -0.34
C LYS A 145 -7.52 -7.85 -1.25
N ILE A 146 -7.30 -6.57 -1.46
CA ILE A 146 -6.20 -6.04 -2.24
C ILE A 146 -5.42 -5.07 -1.36
N SER A 147 -4.13 -5.29 -1.26
CA SER A 147 -3.15 -4.37 -0.67
C SER A 147 -2.49 -3.57 -1.78
N PHE A 148 -2.12 -2.34 -1.50
CA PHE A 148 -1.35 -1.53 -2.42
C PHE A 148 -0.31 -0.67 -1.72
N VAL A 149 0.78 -0.38 -2.43
CA VAL A 149 1.84 0.55 -2.00
C VAL A 149 2.22 1.42 -3.19
N LEU A 150 2.04 2.73 -3.06
CA LEU A 150 2.51 3.73 -4.02
C LEU A 150 3.75 4.42 -3.44
N TYR A 151 4.87 4.33 -4.13
CA TYR A 151 6.14 4.86 -3.65
C TYR A 151 6.33 6.34 -4.02
N LEU A 152 6.89 7.09 -3.06
CA LEU A 152 7.06 8.54 -3.12
C LEU A 152 8.53 8.94 -2.96
N ASN A 153 9.46 8.22 -3.61
CA ASN A 153 10.92 8.36 -3.45
C ASN A 153 11.58 8.86 -4.76
N PRO A 154 11.54 10.16 -5.09
CA PRO A 154 11.97 10.66 -6.39
C PRO A 154 13.48 10.49 -6.67
N GLN A 155 14.29 10.26 -5.65
CA GLN A 155 15.74 10.14 -5.76
C GLN A 155 16.25 8.76 -5.34
N TRP A 156 15.36 7.77 -5.22
CA TRP A 156 15.77 6.42 -4.81
C TRP A 156 16.75 5.81 -5.82
N GLN A 157 17.79 5.20 -5.32
CA GLN A 157 18.82 4.52 -6.09
C GLN A 157 19.09 3.13 -5.50
N LYS A 158 19.56 2.22 -6.33
CA LYS A 158 19.94 0.87 -5.90
C LYS A 158 20.95 0.95 -4.74
N GLY A 159 20.62 0.30 -3.63
CA GLY A 159 21.39 0.33 -2.39
C GLY A 159 20.85 1.29 -1.33
N ASP A 160 19.83 2.09 -1.65
CA ASP A 160 19.14 2.93 -0.65
C ASP A 160 18.24 2.12 0.31
N GLY A 161 17.99 0.84 -0.01
CA GLY A 161 17.18 -0.06 0.81
C GLY A 161 15.68 0.25 0.76
N GLY A 162 14.91 -0.38 1.65
CA GLY A 162 13.46 -0.17 1.73
C GLY A 162 12.67 -0.87 0.64
N GLU A 163 13.27 -1.83 -0.04
CA GLU A 163 12.61 -2.64 -1.06
C GLU A 163 11.43 -3.43 -0.46
N PHE A 164 10.42 -3.65 -1.27
CA PHE A 164 9.36 -4.63 -1.00
C PHE A 164 9.87 -6.01 -1.38
N VAL A 165 9.87 -6.93 -0.43
CA VAL A 165 10.33 -8.31 -0.65
C VAL A 165 9.16 -9.25 -0.41
N TYR A 166 8.90 -10.14 -1.35
CA TYR A 166 7.87 -11.16 -1.22
C TYR A 166 8.37 -12.50 -1.77
N LYS A 167 7.63 -13.56 -1.51
CA LYS A 167 7.86 -14.87 -2.10
C LYS A 167 6.85 -15.12 -3.21
N ASP A 168 7.34 -15.52 -4.38
CA ASP A 168 6.49 -15.95 -5.48
C ASP A 168 5.84 -17.32 -5.19
N LEU A 169 5.03 -17.83 -6.11
CA LEU A 169 4.38 -19.13 -5.95
C LEU A 169 5.36 -20.33 -5.93
N HIS A 170 6.62 -20.10 -6.27
CA HIS A 170 7.70 -21.09 -6.22
C HIS A 170 8.62 -20.91 -5.01
N GLU A 171 8.20 -20.10 -4.02
CA GLU A 171 8.96 -19.76 -2.81
C GLU A 171 10.28 -19.00 -3.08
N ASN A 172 10.48 -18.45 -4.29
CA ASN A 172 11.62 -17.60 -4.58
C ASN A 172 11.42 -16.20 -4.01
N ALA A 173 12.45 -15.66 -3.41
CA ALA A 173 12.43 -14.26 -2.97
C ALA A 173 12.48 -13.31 -4.17
N VAL A 174 11.48 -12.46 -4.29
CA VAL A 174 11.37 -11.41 -5.31
C VAL A 174 11.47 -10.05 -4.64
N THR A 175 12.27 -9.16 -5.21
CA THR A 175 12.52 -7.83 -4.67
C THR A 175 12.01 -6.77 -5.63
N ILE A 176 11.20 -5.83 -5.13
CA ILE A 176 10.67 -4.69 -5.88
C ILE A 176 11.26 -3.40 -5.30
N GLU A 177 11.97 -2.67 -6.14
CA GLU A 177 12.56 -1.38 -5.83
C GLU A 177 11.48 -0.31 -5.61
N PRO A 178 11.56 0.52 -4.54
CA PRO A 178 10.55 1.52 -4.19
C PRO A 178 10.69 2.79 -5.03
N LEU A 179 10.67 2.66 -6.36
CA LEU A 179 10.85 3.75 -7.31
C LEU A 179 9.69 4.74 -7.25
N PHE A 180 10.01 6.02 -7.47
CA PHE A 180 9.04 7.10 -7.49
C PHE A 180 7.87 6.83 -8.44
N ASN A 181 6.64 7.05 -7.95
CA ASN A 181 5.40 6.88 -8.71
C ASN A 181 5.16 5.44 -9.22
N ARG A 182 5.79 4.44 -8.58
CA ARG A 182 5.52 3.01 -8.77
C ARG A 182 4.44 2.58 -7.81
N LEU A 183 3.35 2.03 -8.34
CA LEU A 183 2.32 1.34 -7.57
C LEU A 183 2.61 -0.17 -7.60
N VAL A 184 2.60 -0.79 -6.44
CA VAL A 184 2.54 -2.25 -6.29
C VAL A 184 1.20 -2.59 -5.69
N PHE A 185 0.46 -3.53 -6.27
CA PHE A 185 -0.75 -4.07 -5.67
C PHE A 185 -0.75 -5.59 -5.68
N PHE A 186 -1.36 -6.18 -4.65
CA PHE A 186 -1.28 -7.62 -4.43
C PHE A 186 -2.44 -8.14 -3.57
N ARG A 187 -2.60 -9.46 -3.56
CA ARG A 187 -3.58 -10.15 -2.72
C ARG A 187 -3.21 -10.03 -1.23
N SER A 188 -4.11 -9.45 -0.43
CA SER A 188 -3.87 -9.22 1.01
C SER A 188 -3.80 -10.50 1.83
N ASP A 189 -4.39 -11.59 1.34
CA ASP A 189 -4.60 -12.83 2.09
C ASP A 189 -3.55 -13.92 1.80
N THR A 190 -2.80 -13.79 0.71
CA THR A 190 -1.94 -14.87 0.21
C THR A 190 -0.48 -14.48 0.03
N VAL A 191 -0.14 -13.20 -0.01
CA VAL A 191 1.22 -12.74 -0.28
C VAL A 191 1.95 -12.39 1.02
N PRO A 192 2.85 -13.28 1.52
CA PRO A 192 3.79 -12.93 2.58
C PRO A 192 4.80 -11.92 2.04
N HIS A 193 4.98 -10.82 2.75
CA HIS A 193 5.87 -9.75 2.30
C HIS A 193 6.52 -9.02 3.48
N SER A 194 7.62 -8.34 3.17
CA SER A 194 8.38 -7.54 4.11
C SER A 194 8.86 -6.23 3.48
N VAL A 195 9.31 -5.28 4.29
CA VAL A 195 10.06 -4.12 3.86
C VAL A 195 11.50 -4.28 4.34
N ALA A 196 12.45 -4.36 3.41
CA ALA A 196 13.87 -4.39 3.73
C ALA A 196 14.28 -3.14 4.51
N PHE A 197 15.36 -3.23 5.29
CA PHE A 197 15.84 -2.06 6.01
C PHE A 197 16.20 -0.93 5.04
N ALA A 198 15.64 0.23 5.30
CA ALA A 198 15.93 1.44 4.54
C ALA A 198 17.31 2.00 4.97
N ASN A 199 18.13 2.40 4.01
CA ASN A 199 19.40 3.10 4.27
C ASN A 199 19.23 4.63 4.13
N LYS A 200 18.13 5.05 3.50
CA LYS A 200 17.66 6.45 3.39
C LYS A 200 16.17 6.52 3.71
N ASP A 201 15.67 7.74 3.88
CA ASP A 201 14.23 7.95 4.06
C ASP A 201 13.44 7.33 2.91
N ARG A 202 12.47 6.48 3.25
CA ARG A 202 11.61 5.80 2.30
C ARG A 202 10.16 6.13 2.58
N TRP A 203 9.48 6.70 1.60
CA TRP A 203 8.12 7.19 1.67
C TRP A 203 7.17 6.39 0.80
N SER A 204 5.96 6.19 1.30
CA SER A 204 4.89 5.56 0.51
C SER A 204 3.50 5.96 0.99
N LEU A 205 2.53 5.85 0.08
CA LEU A 205 1.12 5.72 0.40
C LEU A 205 0.78 4.23 0.37
N THR A 206 0.39 3.68 1.51
CA THR A 206 0.08 2.26 1.68
C THR A 206 -1.37 2.09 2.10
N GLY A 207 -2.05 1.07 1.58
CA GLY A 207 -3.44 0.86 1.95
C GLY A 207 -4.03 -0.45 1.46
N TRP A 208 -5.34 -0.57 1.72
CA TRP A 208 -6.11 -1.77 1.48
C TRP A 208 -7.48 -1.43 0.90
N MET A 209 -7.88 -2.21 -0.09
CA MET A 209 -9.25 -2.26 -0.55
C MET A 209 -9.95 -3.43 0.13
N ARG A 210 -11.06 -3.15 0.83
CA ARG A 210 -11.74 -4.12 1.67
C ARG A 210 -13.25 -4.16 1.43
N ARG A 211 -13.86 -5.25 1.86
CA ARG A 211 -15.31 -5.34 2.02
C ARG A 211 -15.76 -4.55 3.25
N SER A 212 -17.07 -4.33 3.37
CA SER A 212 -17.70 -3.77 4.56
C SER A 212 -17.77 -4.76 5.70
#